data_dbe35a782d71260483bc6d72203ef54a
#
_entry.id   dbe35a782d71260483bc6d72203ef54a
#
_cell.length_a   1.000
_cell.length_b   1.000
_cell.length_c   1.000
_cell.angle_alpha   90.00
_cell.angle_beta   90.00
_cell.angle_gamma   90.00
#
_symmetry.space_group_name_H-M   'P 1'
#
loop_
_entity.id
_entity.type
_entity.pdbx_description
1 polymer ?
#
loop_
_entity_poly.entity_id
_entity_poly.type
_entity_poly.pdbx_seq_one_letter_code
_entity_poly.pdbx_strand_id
1 'polypeptide(L)'
;MIEADDINIDEYLSDDEIPDYRLKANNHSPDDDDKHIPYASGQSFHQYLSQQLNTFNMDDRQKQIAAFLVGSVDDTGYIRRELLDIVDDLAFIENFYTDEKEVQQVLHLVQKLDTAGVGAMSLQECLMLQLQRKNQTPEIAVALEILTSSFDAFSKKHFNKLLVKFNLSEDQLKDALEEIGKLNPKPGGALMMLWQSILSIK
;
A
#
# COMPACT_ATOMS: atom_id res chain seq x y z
N MET A 1 -32.62 -61.58 -11.33
CA MET A 1 -33.34 -60.77 -12.29
C MET A 1 -34.26 -59.90 -11.47
N ILE A 2 -33.88 -58.70 -11.19
CA ILE A 2 -34.68 -57.72 -10.49
C ILE A 2 -34.93 -56.65 -11.53
N GLU A 3 -36.20 -56.50 -11.91
CA GLU A 3 -36.68 -55.52 -12.89
C GLU A 3 -36.49 -54.12 -12.30
N ALA A 4 -35.93 -53.24 -13.13
CA ALA A 4 -35.80 -51.82 -12.79
C ALA A 4 -37.20 -51.20 -12.98
N ASP A 5 -37.82 -50.82 -11.86
CA ASP A 5 -39.03 -49.99 -11.87
C ASP A 5 -38.70 -48.64 -12.49
N ASP A 6 -39.42 -48.32 -13.57
CA ASP A 6 -39.43 -47.00 -14.20
C ASP A 6 -39.85 -45.94 -13.20
N ILE A 7 -38.86 -45.20 -12.66
CA ILE A 7 -39.12 -44.00 -11.88
C ILE A 7 -39.55 -42.91 -12.83
N ASN A 8 -40.84 -42.63 -12.82
CA ASN A 8 -41.46 -41.55 -13.61
C ASN A 8 -41.06 -40.19 -13.01
N ILE A 9 -40.07 -39.57 -13.63
CA ILE A 9 -39.49 -38.28 -13.20
C ILE A 9 -40.49 -37.13 -13.41
N ASP A 10 -41.48 -37.28 -14.27
CA ASP A 10 -42.48 -36.24 -14.57
C ASP A 10 -43.45 -35.97 -13.41
N GLU A 11 -43.57 -36.87 -12.42
CA GLU A 11 -44.42 -36.68 -11.24
C GLU A 11 -43.78 -35.75 -10.16
N TYR A 12 -42.48 -35.49 -10.28
CA TYR A 12 -41.76 -34.59 -9.38
C TYR A 12 -41.54 -33.18 -9.94
N LEU A 13 -41.97 -32.94 -11.19
CA LEU A 13 -41.84 -31.65 -11.87
C LEU A 13 -43.17 -30.89 -12.04
N SER A 14 -44.15 -31.16 -11.17
CA SER A 14 -45.32 -30.30 -11.14
C SER A 14 -44.99 -28.97 -10.48
N ASP A 15 -44.90 -27.96 -11.30
CA ASP A 15 -44.57 -26.55 -11.01
C ASP A 15 -45.65 -25.82 -10.18
N ASP A 16 -46.67 -26.51 -9.68
CA ASP A 16 -47.85 -25.90 -9.09
C ASP A 16 -47.84 -25.80 -7.56
N GLU A 17 -46.74 -26.18 -6.89
CA GLU A 17 -46.65 -26.09 -5.42
C GLU A 17 -45.53 -25.17 -4.91
N ILE A 18 -45.03 -24.21 -5.69
CA ILE A 18 -44.20 -23.16 -5.13
C ILE A 18 -45.15 -22.09 -4.55
N PRO A 19 -45.25 -21.97 -3.22
CA PRO A 19 -46.13 -20.95 -2.64
C PRO A 19 -45.75 -19.56 -3.11
N ASP A 20 -46.74 -18.82 -3.58
CA ASP A 20 -46.63 -17.48 -4.21
C ASP A 20 -45.84 -16.45 -3.34
N TYR A 21 -45.71 -16.70 -2.03
CA TYR A 21 -44.91 -15.88 -1.14
C TYR A 21 -43.39 -16.00 -1.35
N ARG A 22 -42.90 -17.11 -1.98
CA ARG A 22 -41.46 -17.27 -2.32
C ARG A 22 -41.06 -16.56 -3.61
N LEU A 23 -42.03 -16.30 -4.47
CA LEU A 23 -41.79 -15.56 -5.73
C LEU A 23 -41.88 -14.04 -5.53
N LYS A 24 -42.43 -13.58 -4.42
CA LYS A 24 -42.60 -12.15 -4.08
C LYS A 24 -41.81 -11.78 -2.84
N ALA A 25 -40.55 -12.21 -2.73
CA ALA A 25 -39.63 -11.66 -1.76
C ALA A 25 -39.13 -10.28 -2.23
N ASN A 26 -40.06 -9.40 -2.62
CA ASN A 26 -39.85 -7.96 -2.57
C ASN A 26 -39.98 -7.54 -1.10
N ASN A 27 -38.91 -7.76 -0.35
CA ASN A 27 -38.79 -7.27 1.02
C ASN A 27 -38.40 -5.79 1.01
N HIS A 28 -39.18 -4.98 0.25
CA HIS A 28 -39.17 -3.53 0.37
C HIS A 28 -40.18 -3.17 1.47
N SER A 29 -39.68 -2.95 2.66
CA SER A 29 -40.39 -2.20 3.66
C SER A 29 -40.57 -0.75 3.16
N PRO A 30 -41.78 -0.13 3.33
CA PRO A 30 -41.95 1.30 3.01
C PRO A 30 -41.03 2.24 3.81
N ASP A 31 -40.34 1.69 4.85
CA ASP A 31 -39.36 2.37 5.68
C ASP A 31 -37.89 2.07 5.27
N ASP A 32 -37.65 1.26 4.24
CA ASP A 32 -36.37 1.21 3.57
C ASP A 32 -36.28 2.48 2.68
N ASP A 33 -36.19 3.62 3.36
CA ASP A 33 -35.45 4.74 2.77
C ASP A 33 -34.13 4.16 2.30
N ASP A 34 -33.91 4.16 0.99
CA ASP A 34 -32.59 3.98 0.40
C ASP A 34 -31.65 4.87 1.18
N LYS A 35 -31.12 4.36 2.26
CA LYS A 35 -29.92 4.91 2.88
C LYS A 35 -28.86 4.73 1.84
N HIS A 36 -28.84 5.62 0.86
CA HIS A 36 -27.65 5.98 0.16
C HIS A 36 -26.66 6.33 1.28
N ILE A 37 -25.95 5.30 1.74
CA ILE A 37 -24.74 5.52 2.51
C ILE A 37 -23.93 6.41 1.56
N PRO A 38 -23.81 7.72 1.83
CA PRO A 38 -22.93 8.50 1.01
C PRO A 38 -21.60 7.80 1.17
N TYR A 39 -21.13 7.16 0.11
CA TYR A 39 -19.73 6.88 -0.01
C TYR A 39 -19.08 8.24 0.19
N ALA A 40 -18.70 8.53 1.42
CA ALA A 40 -17.77 9.61 1.66
C ALA A 40 -16.61 9.27 0.74
N SER A 41 -16.56 9.94 -0.41
CA SER A 41 -15.48 9.82 -1.36
C SER A 41 -14.25 10.40 -0.66
N GLY A 42 -13.71 9.60 0.26
CA GLY A 42 -12.43 9.87 0.87
C GLY A 42 -11.45 9.99 -0.29
N GLN A 43 -10.68 11.04 -0.28
CA GLN A 43 -9.61 11.25 -1.25
C GLN A 43 -8.78 9.97 -1.33
N SER A 44 -8.60 9.41 -2.54
CA SER A 44 -7.79 8.21 -2.71
C SER A 44 -6.33 8.52 -2.36
N PHE A 45 -5.56 7.50 -1.96
CA PHE A 45 -4.14 7.65 -1.67
C PHE A 45 -3.38 8.31 -2.84
N HIS A 46 -3.66 7.89 -4.06
CA HIS A 46 -3.08 8.49 -5.26
C HIS A 46 -3.46 9.95 -5.47
N GLN A 47 -4.73 10.30 -5.20
CA GLN A 47 -5.17 11.70 -5.28
C GLN A 47 -4.45 12.57 -4.26
N TYR A 48 -4.25 12.06 -3.03
CA TYR A 48 -3.49 12.75 -2.00
C TYR A 48 -2.04 13.01 -2.41
N LEU A 49 -1.36 11.98 -2.94
CA LEU A 49 0.01 12.13 -3.44
C LEU A 49 0.09 13.09 -4.62
N SER A 50 -0.86 13.02 -5.57
CA SER A 50 -0.91 13.89 -6.74
C SER A 50 -1.12 15.36 -6.36
N GLN A 51 -1.91 15.64 -5.34
CA GLN A 51 -2.07 17.02 -4.84
C GLN A 51 -0.78 17.57 -4.25
N GLN A 52 -0.04 16.75 -3.51
CA GLN A 52 1.24 17.14 -2.98
C GLN A 52 2.27 17.42 -4.09
N LEU A 53 2.29 16.63 -5.17
CA LEU A 53 3.18 16.88 -6.32
C LEU A 53 3.04 18.30 -6.86
N ASN A 54 1.83 18.84 -6.87
CA ASN A 54 1.59 20.20 -7.35
C ASN A 54 2.23 21.30 -6.48
N THR A 55 2.66 20.96 -5.26
CA THR A 55 3.36 21.91 -4.37
C THR A 55 4.87 21.93 -4.61
N PHE A 56 5.41 20.95 -5.33
CA PHE A 56 6.83 20.86 -5.63
C PHE A 56 7.16 21.70 -6.87
N ASN A 57 8.28 22.40 -6.81
CA ASN A 57 8.81 23.10 -7.97
C ASN A 57 9.54 22.11 -8.88
N MET A 58 8.83 21.63 -9.89
CA MET A 58 9.30 20.67 -10.90
C MET A 58 9.04 21.23 -12.29
N ASP A 59 9.90 20.92 -13.25
CA ASP A 59 9.64 21.21 -14.66
C ASP A 59 8.52 20.28 -15.21
N ASP A 60 8.01 20.59 -16.39
CA ASP A 60 6.88 19.83 -16.96
C ASP A 60 7.25 18.38 -17.25
N ARG A 61 8.52 18.14 -17.58
CA ARG A 61 9.07 16.81 -17.83
C ARG A 61 9.10 15.98 -16.54
N GLN A 62 9.62 16.56 -15.47
CA GLN A 62 9.64 15.94 -14.13
C GLN A 62 8.24 15.68 -13.60
N LYS A 63 7.29 16.61 -13.84
CA LYS A 63 5.88 16.41 -13.43
C LYS A 63 5.25 15.22 -14.12
N GLN A 64 5.50 15.03 -15.41
CA GLN A 64 4.96 13.90 -16.17
C GLN A 64 5.50 12.57 -15.63
N ILE A 65 6.80 12.46 -15.41
CA ILE A 65 7.43 11.28 -14.81
C ILE A 65 6.89 11.07 -13.38
N ALA A 66 6.79 12.13 -12.57
CA ALA A 66 6.31 12.03 -11.18
C ALA A 66 4.85 11.58 -11.12
N ALA A 67 3.99 12.06 -12.00
CA ALA A 67 2.59 11.64 -12.10
C ALA A 67 2.50 10.13 -12.45
N PHE A 68 3.32 9.67 -13.38
CA PHE A 68 3.39 8.25 -13.73
C PHE A 68 3.89 7.39 -12.56
N LEU A 69 4.95 7.85 -11.87
CA LEU A 69 5.47 7.17 -10.68
C LEU A 69 4.41 7.08 -9.57
N VAL A 70 3.69 8.16 -9.28
CA VAL A 70 2.60 8.16 -8.30
C VAL A 70 1.50 7.18 -8.71
N GLY A 71 1.14 7.11 -10.01
CA GLY A 71 0.20 6.13 -10.53
C GLY A 71 0.67 4.67 -10.39
N SER A 72 1.98 4.45 -10.31
CA SER A 72 2.61 3.13 -10.17
C SER A 72 2.79 2.68 -8.71
N VAL A 73 2.50 3.56 -7.74
CA VAL A 73 2.54 3.21 -6.30
C VAL A 73 1.37 2.28 -5.97
N ASP A 74 1.62 1.20 -5.26
CA ASP A 74 0.58 0.28 -4.78
C ASP A 74 -0.16 0.83 -3.53
N ASP A 75 -1.26 0.16 -3.13
CA ASP A 75 -2.05 0.54 -1.93
C ASP A 75 -1.25 0.49 -0.63
N THR A 76 -0.12 -0.20 -0.63
CA THR A 76 0.80 -0.27 0.52
C THR A 76 1.84 0.85 0.53
N GLY A 77 1.94 1.61 -0.57
CA GLY A 77 2.85 2.74 -0.73
C GLY A 77 4.17 2.42 -1.43
N TYR A 78 4.30 1.23 -2.03
CA TYR A 78 5.52 0.77 -2.71
C TYR A 78 5.42 0.88 -4.23
N ILE A 79 6.57 1.02 -4.88
CA ILE A 79 6.73 0.79 -6.33
C ILE A 79 7.37 -0.59 -6.49
N ARG A 80 6.59 -1.55 -7.05
CA ARG A 80 7.02 -2.95 -7.20
C ARG A 80 7.74 -3.25 -8.49
N ARG A 81 7.77 -2.28 -9.41
CA ARG A 81 8.35 -2.41 -10.73
C ARG A 81 9.78 -1.91 -10.75
N GLU A 82 10.61 -2.47 -11.61
CA GLU A 82 11.96 -1.97 -11.83
C GLU A 82 11.93 -0.63 -12.58
N LEU A 83 12.95 0.21 -12.38
CA LEU A 83 12.99 1.54 -13.03
C LEU A 83 13.07 1.42 -14.55
N LEU A 84 13.70 0.38 -15.08
CA LEU A 84 13.75 0.10 -16.51
C LEU A 84 12.37 -0.18 -17.10
N ASP A 85 11.55 -0.98 -16.40
CA ASP A 85 10.17 -1.23 -16.82
C ASP A 85 9.35 0.06 -16.87
N ILE A 86 9.60 0.98 -15.93
CA ILE A 86 8.94 2.28 -15.89
C ILE A 86 9.38 3.16 -17.06
N VAL A 87 10.68 3.14 -17.44
CA VAL A 87 11.19 3.83 -18.62
C VAL A 87 10.52 3.31 -19.88
N ASP A 88 10.42 1.99 -20.02
CA ASP A 88 9.78 1.36 -21.18
C ASP A 88 8.28 1.71 -21.26
N ASP A 89 7.58 1.68 -20.15
CA ASP A 89 6.17 2.05 -20.09
C ASP A 89 5.94 3.53 -20.45
N LEU A 90 6.78 4.44 -19.94
CA LEU A 90 6.71 5.86 -20.32
C LEU A 90 6.89 6.04 -21.83
N ALA A 91 7.82 5.29 -22.43
CA ALA A 91 8.03 5.34 -23.87
C ALA A 91 6.85 4.77 -24.67
N PHE A 92 6.26 3.64 -24.24
CA PHE A 92 5.22 2.95 -25.00
C PHE A 92 3.81 3.50 -24.75
N ILE A 93 3.50 3.88 -23.50
CA ILE A 93 2.14 4.31 -23.11
C ILE A 93 1.99 5.82 -23.29
N GLU A 94 2.95 6.59 -22.81
CA GLU A 94 2.90 8.06 -22.80
C GLU A 94 3.62 8.69 -24.01
N ASN A 95 4.27 7.86 -24.85
CA ASN A 95 5.14 8.33 -25.94
C ASN A 95 6.21 9.33 -25.46
N PHE A 96 6.71 9.10 -24.24
CA PHE A 96 7.63 9.96 -23.52
C PHE A 96 8.96 9.26 -23.30
N TYR A 97 10.01 9.74 -23.96
CA TYR A 97 11.33 9.13 -23.89
C TYR A 97 12.16 9.73 -22.77
N THR A 98 12.61 8.89 -21.86
CA THR A 98 13.42 9.22 -20.69
C THR A 98 14.51 8.16 -20.47
N ASP A 99 15.42 8.41 -19.55
CA ASP A 99 16.39 7.42 -19.10
C ASP A 99 16.17 7.04 -17.62
N GLU A 100 16.77 5.92 -17.20
CA GLU A 100 16.66 5.41 -15.83
C GLU A 100 17.14 6.43 -14.79
N LYS A 101 18.17 7.22 -15.11
CA LYS A 101 18.72 8.22 -14.19
C LYS A 101 17.75 9.36 -13.95
N GLU A 102 17.06 9.82 -14.99
CA GLU A 102 16.03 10.85 -14.88
C GLU A 102 14.86 10.34 -14.04
N VAL A 103 14.38 9.13 -14.30
CA VAL A 103 13.32 8.48 -13.51
C VAL A 103 13.74 8.34 -12.04
N GLN A 104 14.97 7.91 -11.77
CA GLN A 104 15.50 7.79 -10.42
C GLN A 104 15.57 9.14 -9.69
N GLN A 105 15.99 10.21 -10.37
CA GLN A 105 16.00 11.55 -9.78
C GLN A 105 14.59 12.02 -9.40
N VAL A 106 13.61 11.77 -10.27
CA VAL A 106 12.22 12.12 -9.99
C VAL A 106 11.62 11.22 -8.90
N LEU A 107 12.01 9.94 -8.85
CA LEU A 107 11.62 9.04 -7.77
C LEU A 107 12.06 9.58 -6.41
N HIS A 108 13.27 10.12 -6.29
CA HIS A 108 13.73 10.77 -5.05
C HIS A 108 12.90 12.01 -4.68
N LEU A 109 12.28 12.70 -5.64
CA LEU A 109 11.33 13.78 -5.34
C LEU A 109 10.00 13.21 -4.83
N VAL A 110 9.49 12.15 -5.46
CA VAL A 110 8.28 11.45 -5.01
C VAL A 110 8.46 10.88 -3.61
N GLN A 111 9.62 10.33 -3.30
CA GLN A 111 9.96 9.83 -1.96
C GLN A 111 10.00 10.93 -0.88
N LYS A 112 10.00 12.22 -1.25
CA LYS A 112 9.88 13.34 -0.31
C LYS A 112 8.44 13.72 0.01
N LEU A 113 7.46 13.14 -0.67
CA LEU A 113 6.04 13.39 -0.39
C LEU A 113 5.69 12.97 1.03
N ASP A 114 4.58 13.49 1.56
CA ASP A 114 4.08 13.10 2.87
C ASP A 114 3.58 11.65 2.84
N THR A 115 3.48 11.03 4.00
CA THR A 115 3.61 9.61 4.27
C THR A 115 5.04 9.14 3.98
N ALA A 116 5.90 9.34 4.99
CA ALA A 116 7.30 8.94 4.92
C ALA A 116 7.44 7.47 4.51
N GLY A 117 8.31 7.20 3.52
CA GLY A 117 8.54 5.86 2.98
C GLY A 117 7.71 5.51 1.74
N VAL A 118 6.85 6.45 1.24
CA VAL A 118 6.15 6.26 -0.02
C VAL A 118 7.13 6.20 -1.20
N GLY A 119 6.79 5.40 -2.22
CA GLY A 119 7.64 5.22 -3.39
C GLY A 119 8.90 4.39 -3.16
N ALA A 120 9.01 3.71 -2.01
CA ALA A 120 10.10 2.77 -1.78
C ALA A 120 9.92 1.51 -2.65
N MET A 121 11.02 0.95 -3.13
CA MET A 121 11.02 -0.30 -3.91
C MET A 121 11.17 -1.54 -3.01
N SER A 122 11.62 -1.35 -1.76
CA SER A 122 11.81 -2.42 -0.77
C SER A 122 11.46 -1.97 0.63
N LEU A 123 11.20 -2.95 1.53
CA LEU A 123 10.97 -2.68 2.94
C LEU A 123 12.18 -1.98 3.58
N GLN A 124 13.39 -2.41 3.24
CA GLN A 124 14.62 -1.79 3.72
C GLN A 124 14.66 -0.29 3.39
N GLU A 125 14.41 0.05 2.14
CA GLU A 125 14.38 1.44 1.67
C GLU A 125 13.27 2.24 2.36
N CYS A 126 12.07 1.68 2.49
CA CYS A 126 10.94 2.31 3.18
C CYS A 126 11.28 2.71 4.62
N LEU A 127 11.90 1.79 5.37
CA LEU A 127 12.30 2.04 6.74
C LEU A 127 13.44 3.08 6.81
N MET A 128 14.40 3.02 5.89
CA MET A 128 15.49 4.01 5.80
C MET A 128 14.97 5.41 5.50
N LEU A 129 14.05 5.57 4.54
CA LEU A 129 13.42 6.85 4.20
C LEU A 129 12.69 7.46 5.41
N GLN A 130 12.01 6.63 6.21
CA GLN A 130 11.34 7.08 7.43
C GLN A 130 12.32 7.54 8.51
N LEU A 131 13.40 6.79 8.75
CA LEU A 131 14.42 7.18 9.73
C LEU A 131 15.16 8.46 9.32
N GLN A 132 15.43 8.64 8.03
CA GLN A 132 16.07 9.86 7.52
C GLN A 132 15.26 11.13 7.76
N ARG A 133 13.93 11.01 7.88
CA ARG A 133 13.04 12.15 8.18
C ARG A 133 12.90 12.46 9.67
N LYS A 134 13.28 11.53 10.53
CA LYS A 134 13.28 11.77 11.98
C LYS A 134 14.45 12.65 12.41
N ASN A 135 14.31 13.27 13.58
CA ASN A 135 15.43 13.97 14.21
C ASN A 135 16.57 12.98 14.44
N GLN A 136 17.76 13.32 13.95
CA GLN A 136 18.92 12.44 14.01
C GLN A 136 19.45 12.35 15.45
N THR A 137 19.08 11.29 16.14
CA THR A 137 19.62 10.91 17.46
C THR A 137 20.65 9.79 17.28
N PRO A 138 21.51 9.52 18.29
CA PRO A 138 22.48 8.42 18.21
C PRO A 138 21.82 7.07 17.90
N GLU A 139 20.65 6.80 18.48
CA GLU A 139 19.89 5.56 18.28
C GLU A 139 19.39 5.44 16.84
N ILE A 140 18.92 6.56 16.24
CA ILE A 140 18.48 6.60 14.83
C ILE A 140 19.66 6.43 13.90
N ALA A 141 20.83 7.00 14.22
CA ALA A 141 22.02 6.80 13.41
C ALA A 141 22.46 5.32 13.40
N VAL A 142 22.44 4.66 14.55
CA VAL A 142 22.71 3.21 14.67
C VAL A 142 21.65 2.41 13.91
N ALA A 143 20.37 2.74 14.03
CA ALA A 143 19.29 2.09 13.31
C ALA A 143 19.48 2.20 11.78
N LEU A 144 19.81 3.38 11.26
CA LEU A 144 20.13 3.60 9.84
C LEU A 144 21.31 2.76 9.38
N GLU A 145 22.37 2.69 10.18
CA GLU A 145 23.55 1.90 9.84
C GLU A 145 23.26 0.40 9.79
N ILE A 146 22.45 -0.10 10.74
CA ILE A 146 21.98 -1.49 10.74
C ILE A 146 21.16 -1.79 9.48
N LEU A 147 20.19 -0.94 9.14
CA LEU A 147 19.36 -1.14 7.96
C LEU A 147 20.16 -1.05 6.67
N THR A 148 21.14 -0.15 6.58
CA THR A 148 21.95 0.04 5.36
C THR A 148 22.88 -1.15 5.11
N SER A 149 23.60 -1.62 6.14
CA SER A 149 24.72 -2.54 5.96
C SER A 149 24.47 -3.95 6.49
N SER A 150 23.36 -4.20 7.17
CA SER A 150 23.09 -5.48 7.86
C SER A 150 21.61 -5.85 7.91
N PHE A 151 20.82 -5.41 6.92
CA PHE A 151 19.38 -5.69 6.86
C PHE A 151 19.05 -7.20 6.98
N ASP A 152 19.83 -8.07 6.33
CA ASP A 152 19.64 -9.53 6.42
C ASP A 152 19.82 -10.07 7.84
N ALA A 153 20.84 -9.58 8.57
CA ALA A 153 21.07 -9.99 9.95
C ALA A 153 19.97 -9.48 10.88
N PHE A 154 19.48 -8.27 10.63
CA PHE A 154 18.33 -7.70 11.33
C PHE A 154 17.04 -8.49 11.06
N SER A 155 16.69 -8.77 9.82
CA SER A 155 15.46 -9.49 9.45
C SER A 155 15.44 -10.92 9.99
N LYS A 156 16.61 -11.57 10.06
CA LYS A 156 16.79 -12.91 10.64
C LYS A 156 17.00 -12.89 12.16
N LYS A 157 16.91 -11.74 12.81
CA LYS A 157 17.08 -11.57 14.26
C LYS A 157 18.44 -12.04 14.79
N HIS A 158 19.49 -11.93 13.99
CA HIS A 158 20.85 -12.32 14.38
C HIS A 158 21.51 -11.20 15.22
N PHE A 159 20.94 -10.87 16.38
CA PHE A 159 21.35 -9.74 17.22
C PHE A 159 22.80 -9.81 17.67
N ASN A 160 23.31 -11.00 18.01
CA ASN A 160 24.72 -11.17 18.38
C ASN A 160 25.68 -10.74 17.26
N LYS A 161 25.32 -10.95 15.98
CA LYS A 161 26.15 -10.50 14.86
C LYS A 161 26.14 -8.97 14.75
N LEU A 162 25.01 -8.33 15.05
CA LEU A 162 24.89 -6.87 15.03
C LEU A 162 25.72 -6.24 16.17
N LEU A 163 25.63 -6.79 17.39
CA LEU A 163 26.43 -6.32 18.54
C LEU A 163 27.95 -6.34 18.22
N VAL A 164 28.43 -7.45 17.67
CA VAL A 164 29.86 -7.60 17.33
C VAL A 164 30.25 -6.68 16.16
N LYS A 165 29.42 -6.63 15.09
CA LYS A 165 29.75 -5.87 13.89
C LYS A 165 29.84 -4.38 14.13
N PHE A 166 28.92 -3.84 14.93
CA PHE A 166 28.82 -2.40 15.20
C PHE A 166 29.43 -1.99 16.56
N ASN A 167 30.00 -2.96 17.28
CA ASN A 167 30.57 -2.74 18.63
C ASN A 167 29.60 -2.02 19.57
N LEU A 168 28.34 -2.47 19.62
CA LEU A 168 27.26 -1.90 20.41
C LEU A 168 27.10 -2.63 21.73
N SER A 169 26.59 -1.92 22.75
CA SER A 169 26.04 -2.55 23.94
C SER A 169 24.64 -3.12 23.64
N GLU A 170 24.16 -4.04 24.48
CA GLU A 170 22.82 -4.60 24.37
C GLU A 170 21.73 -3.50 24.46
N ASP A 171 21.92 -2.51 25.34
CA ASP A 171 21.01 -1.40 25.51
C ASP A 171 20.95 -0.52 24.26
N GLN A 172 22.10 -0.16 23.68
CA GLN A 172 22.16 0.61 22.43
C GLN A 172 21.48 -0.09 21.26
N LEU A 173 21.69 -1.42 21.13
CA LEU A 173 20.99 -2.19 20.11
C LEU A 173 19.49 -2.22 20.35
N LYS A 174 19.06 -2.41 21.60
CA LYS A 174 17.64 -2.41 21.98
C LYS A 174 16.97 -1.08 21.63
N ASP A 175 17.59 0.04 21.98
CA ASP A 175 17.05 1.38 21.68
C ASP A 175 16.93 1.61 20.15
N ALA A 176 17.95 1.21 19.38
CA ALA A 176 17.89 1.28 17.91
C ALA A 176 16.80 0.39 17.31
N LEU A 177 16.62 -0.82 17.84
CA LEU A 177 15.55 -1.73 17.41
C LEU A 177 14.16 -1.20 17.77
N GLU A 178 14.01 -0.53 18.91
CA GLU A 178 12.78 0.12 19.31
C GLU A 178 12.41 1.25 18.34
N GLU A 179 13.39 2.07 17.92
CA GLU A 179 13.16 3.11 16.91
C GLU A 179 12.72 2.54 15.55
N ILE A 180 13.30 1.40 15.12
CA ILE A 180 12.85 0.70 13.92
C ILE A 180 11.43 0.15 14.10
N GLY A 181 11.11 -0.37 15.29
CA GLY A 181 9.78 -0.93 15.59
C GLY A 181 8.65 0.12 15.59
N LYS A 182 8.97 1.40 15.77
CA LYS A 182 8.01 2.52 15.68
C LYS A 182 7.69 2.96 14.25
N LEU A 183 8.37 2.40 13.25
CA LEU A 183 8.17 2.76 11.84
C LEU A 183 6.98 2.02 11.23
N ASN A 184 6.42 2.61 10.18
CA ASN A 184 5.29 2.03 9.47
C ASN A 184 5.76 1.25 8.22
N PRO A 185 5.63 -0.09 8.19
CA PRO A 185 6.02 -0.87 7.02
C PRO A 185 5.07 -0.74 5.83
N LYS A 186 3.93 -0.06 5.97
CA LYS A 186 2.91 0.14 4.93
C LYS A 186 2.44 1.59 4.89
N PRO A 187 3.24 2.50 4.29
CA PRO A 187 2.93 3.93 4.32
C PRO A 187 1.59 4.28 3.66
N GLY A 188 1.17 3.55 2.62
CA GLY A 188 -0.14 3.75 1.99
C GLY A 188 -1.33 3.40 2.89
N GLY A 189 -1.20 2.37 3.75
CA GLY A 189 -2.25 1.95 4.66
C GLY A 189 -2.50 2.92 5.83
N ALA A 190 -1.56 3.78 6.16
CA ALA A 190 -1.70 4.74 7.27
C ALA A 190 -2.80 5.78 7.00
N LEU A 191 -2.95 6.23 5.76
CA LEU A 191 -4.03 7.14 5.36
C LEU A 191 -5.40 6.49 5.46
N MET A 192 -5.54 5.23 5.06
CA MET A 192 -6.80 4.51 5.23
C MET A 192 -7.22 4.41 6.69
N MET A 193 -6.29 4.15 7.61
CA MET A 193 -6.59 4.09 9.06
C MET A 193 -6.97 5.46 9.62
N LEU A 194 -6.32 6.54 9.21
CA LEU A 194 -6.67 7.91 9.62
C LEU A 194 -8.07 8.30 9.16
N TRP A 195 -8.44 8.00 7.93
CA TRP A 195 -9.79 8.28 7.41
C TRP A 195 -10.86 7.44 8.10
N GLN A 196 -10.60 6.16 8.40
CA GLN A 196 -11.52 5.31 9.15
C GLN A 196 -11.72 5.81 10.59
N SER A 197 -10.68 6.31 11.25
CA SER A 197 -10.80 6.86 12.60
C SER A 197 -11.57 8.19 12.62
N ILE A 198 -11.43 9.03 11.60
CA ILE A 198 -12.18 10.29 11.47
C ILE A 198 -13.66 10.02 11.19
N LEU A 199 -13.98 9.00 10.40
CA LEU A 199 -15.37 8.62 10.08
C LEU A 199 -16.09 7.91 11.22
N SER A 200 -15.35 7.29 12.17
CA SER A 200 -15.94 6.62 13.33
C SER A 200 -16.23 7.55 14.53
N ILE A 201 -15.98 8.83 14.43
CA ILE A 201 -16.25 9.86 15.48
C ILE A 201 -17.61 10.56 15.22
N LYS A 202 -18.58 9.85 14.62
CA LYS A 202 -19.97 10.34 14.53
C LYS A 202 -20.91 9.46 15.26
#